data_123816256c8dc6f98e2653a02e2da8e4
#
_entry.id   123816256c8dc6f98e2653a02e2da8e4
#
_cell.length_a   1.000
_cell.length_b   1.000
_cell.length_c   1.000
_cell.angle_alpha   90.00
_cell.angle_beta   90.00
_cell.angle_gamma   90.00
#
_symmetry.space_group_name_H-M   'P 1'
#
loop_
_entity.id
_entity.type
_entity.pdbx_description
1 polymer ?
#
loop_
_entity_poly.entity_id
_entity_poly.type
_entity_poly.pdbx_seq_one_letter_code
_entity_poly.pdbx_strand_id
1 'polypeptide(L)' 'MNLETKLVFALEHVAHLEDLIEGNEYEQYLSQSLSTMKYEFERQLSNEQFRKNEI' A
#
# COMPACT_ATOMS: atom_id res chain seq x y z
N MET A 1 -1.40 -8.30 -15.81
CA MET A 1 -1.19 -8.36 -14.35
C MET A 1 -2.52 -8.25 -13.65
N ASN A 2 -2.84 -9.17 -12.76
CA ASN A 2 -4.12 -9.15 -12.07
C ASN A 2 -4.10 -8.15 -10.91
N LEU A 3 -5.27 -7.91 -10.32
CA LEU A 3 -5.42 -6.92 -9.26
C LEU A 3 -4.59 -7.25 -8.03
N GLU A 4 -4.57 -8.51 -7.64
CA GLU A 4 -3.80 -8.95 -6.47
C GLU A 4 -2.31 -8.60 -6.62
N THR A 5 -1.75 -8.93 -7.79
CA THR A 5 -0.34 -8.65 -8.06
C THR A 5 -0.07 -7.14 -8.08
N LYS A 6 -0.99 -6.37 -8.66
CA LYS A 6 -0.86 -4.90 -8.67
C LYS A 6 -0.84 -4.34 -7.25
N LEU A 7 -1.68 -4.88 -6.38
CA LEU A 7 -1.76 -4.42 -5.00
C LEU A 7 -0.49 -4.75 -4.22
N VAL A 8 0.07 -5.94 -4.46
CA VAL A 8 1.34 -6.32 -3.82
C VAL A 8 2.46 -5.37 -4.25
N PHE A 9 2.55 -5.07 -5.55
CA PHE A 9 3.55 -4.13 -6.04
C PHE A 9 3.32 -2.72 -5.51
N ALA A 10 2.05 -2.31 -5.41
CA ALA A 10 1.74 -0.99 -4.86
C ALA A 10 2.21 -0.88 -3.41
N LEU A 11 2.01 -1.93 -2.62
CA LEU A 11 2.47 -1.95 -1.22
C LEU A 11 3.99 -1.89 -1.15
N GLU A 12 4.69 -2.58 -2.04
CA GLU A 12 6.15 -2.51 -2.09
C GLU A 12 6.63 -1.11 -2.41
N HIS A 13 5.95 -0.41 -3.32
CA HIS A 13 6.31 0.96 -3.67
C HIS A 13 6.05 1.92 -2.52
N VAL A 14 4.96 1.71 -1.77
CA VAL A 14 4.69 2.51 -0.58
C VAL A 14 5.82 2.33 0.44
N ALA A 15 6.26 1.10 0.66
CA ALA A 15 7.37 0.82 1.59
C ALA A 15 8.64 1.55 1.15
N HIS A 16 8.93 1.54 -0.15
CA HIS A 16 10.07 2.27 -0.70
C HIS A 16 9.96 3.78 -0.47
N LEU A 17 8.77 4.32 -0.71
CA LEU A 17 8.53 5.75 -0.49
C LEU A 17 8.68 6.13 0.97
N GLU A 18 8.27 5.24 1.89
CA GLU A 18 8.44 5.51 3.32
C GLU A 18 9.91 5.72 3.67
N ASP A 19 10.80 4.93 3.06
CA ASP A 19 12.24 5.09 3.26
C ASP A 19 12.75 6.38 2.61
N LEU A 20 12.26 6.70 1.42
CA LEU A 20 12.76 7.83 0.65
C LEU A 20 12.34 9.18 1.19
N ILE A 21 11.23 9.25 1.94
CA ILE A 21 10.79 10.51 2.51
C ILE A 21 11.45 10.81 3.85
N GLU A 22 12.22 9.89 4.38
CA GLU A 22 12.92 10.08 5.66
C GLU A 22 13.85 11.29 5.54
N GLY A 23 13.71 12.25 6.45
CA GLY A 23 14.48 13.48 6.42
C GLY A 23 13.91 14.56 5.52
N ASN A 24 12.81 14.29 4.84
CA ASN A 24 12.14 15.29 4.01
C ASN A 24 11.46 16.34 4.89
N GLU A 25 11.41 17.60 4.42
CA GLU A 25 10.82 18.68 5.23
C GLU A 25 9.33 18.48 5.47
N TYR A 26 8.66 17.71 4.63
CA TYR A 26 7.24 17.37 4.80
C TYR A 26 7.05 15.92 5.21
N GLU A 27 8.02 15.34 5.88
CA GLU A 27 8.01 13.92 6.22
C GLU A 27 6.74 13.48 6.92
N GLN A 28 6.28 14.23 7.92
CA GLN A 28 5.09 13.86 8.69
C GLN A 28 3.83 13.81 7.80
N TYR A 29 3.67 14.82 6.97
CA TYR A 29 2.54 14.88 6.06
C TYR A 29 2.57 13.72 5.06
N LEU A 30 3.75 13.50 4.46
CA LEU A 30 3.91 12.45 3.47
C LEU A 30 3.75 11.07 4.09
N SER A 31 4.28 10.86 5.29
CA SER A 31 4.16 9.60 6.00
C SER A 31 2.70 9.27 6.29
N GLN A 32 1.93 10.28 6.69
CA GLN A 32 0.50 10.11 6.96
C GLN A 32 -0.25 9.72 5.68
N SER A 33 0.07 10.36 4.57
CA SER A 33 -0.54 10.06 3.28
C SER A 33 -0.22 8.63 2.84
N LEU A 34 1.05 8.22 3.02
CA LEU A 34 1.47 6.87 2.67
C LEU A 34 0.79 5.83 3.55
N SER A 35 0.61 6.13 4.85
CA SER A 35 -0.08 5.22 5.75
C SER A 35 -1.53 5.00 5.33
N THR A 36 -2.20 6.06 4.90
CA THR A 36 -3.57 5.97 4.41
C THR A 36 -3.63 5.10 3.14
N MET A 37 -2.70 5.31 2.22
CA MET A 37 -2.62 4.51 1.00
C MET A 37 -2.34 3.05 1.33
N LYS A 38 -1.39 2.80 2.23
CA LYS A 38 -1.03 1.45 2.64
C LYS A 38 -2.24 0.72 3.21
N TYR A 39 -2.97 1.38 4.10
CA TYR A 39 -4.16 0.80 4.72
C TYR A 39 -5.19 0.42 3.66
N GLU A 40 -5.43 1.31 2.71
CA GLU A 40 -6.42 1.07 1.65
C GLU A 40 -5.98 -0.08 0.73
N PHE A 41 -4.69 -0.13 0.36
CA PHE A 41 -4.19 -1.23 -0.46
C PHE A 41 -4.30 -2.57 0.27
N GLU A 42 -4.00 -2.58 1.57
CA GLU A 42 -4.11 -3.79 2.37
C GLU A 42 -5.57 -4.26 2.49
N ARG A 43 -6.49 -3.29 2.64
CA ARG A 43 -7.91 -3.61 2.69
C ARG A 43 -8.37 -4.25 1.38
N GLN A 44 -7.97 -3.67 0.26
CA GLN A 44 -8.34 -4.20 -1.05
C GLN A 44 -7.73 -5.58 -1.29
N LEU A 45 -6.48 -5.75 -0.88
CA LEU A 45 -5.80 -7.04 -1.03
C LEU A 45 -6.49 -8.12 -0.22
N SER A 46 -6.85 -7.80 1.02
CA SER A 46 -7.57 -8.73 1.88
C SER A 46 -8.91 -9.14 1.26
N ASN A 47 -9.65 -8.16 0.72
CA ASN A 47 -10.91 -8.44 0.04
C ASN A 47 -10.73 -9.33 -1.18
N GLU A 48 -9.67 -9.09 -1.93
CA GLU A 48 -9.39 -9.87 -3.14
C GLU A 48 -9.05 -11.31 -2.79
N GLN A 49 -8.27 -11.50 -1.73
CA GLN A 49 -7.91 -12.83 -1.26
C GLN A 49 -9.12 -13.57 -0.72
N PHE A 50 -9.98 -12.87 0.00
CA PHE A 50 -11.22 -13.45 0.51
C PHE A 50 -12.12 -13.90 -0.64
N ARG A 51 -12.25 -13.08 -1.67
CA ARG A 51 -13.05 -13.39 -2.84
C ARG A 51 -12.56 -14.65 -3.54
N LYS A 52 -11.25 -14.82 -3.61
CA LYS A 52 -10.66 -16.01 -4.24
C LYS A 52 -10.99 -17.29 -3.49
N ASN A 53 -11.13 -17.20 -2.18
CA ASN A 53 -11.42 -18.35 -1.33
C ASN A 53 -12.91 -18.64 -1.23
N GLU A 54 -13.73 -17.79 -1.77
CA GLU A 54 -15.18 -17.91 -1.76
C GLU A 54 -15.63 -18.67 -3.00
N ILE A 55 -15.76 -19.97 -2.87
CA ILE A 55 -16.17 -20.83 -3.99
C ILE A 55 -17.48 -21.50 -3.68
#